data_254216395c5333ca8091c9ad2cf1826e
#
_entry.id   254216395c5333ca8091c9ad2cf1826e
#
_cell.length_a   1.000
_cell.length_b   1.000
_cell.length_c   1.000
_cell.angle_alpha   90.00
_cell.angle_beta   90.00
_cell.angle_gamma   90.00
#
_symmetry.space_group_name_H-M   'P 1'
#
loop_
_entity.id
_entity.type
_entity.pdbx_description
1 polymer ?
#
loop_
_entity_poly.entity_id
_entity_poly.type
_entity_poly.pdbx_seq_one_letter_code
_entity_poly.pdbx_strand_id
1 'polypeptide(L)'
;MGRSSGFLLHSIIDALVDDLFHILVKIVGNLRDLEDDVFNEQLAIAKEISLLRREITLLRRIVFPLKRIMAYLTNIIQKSSEEDLTLYYDDVRDHIDEIIEVLGESQETIEIYKDTDFMLSTEKTNKILAVLTIIFTLSIPVALVGALWYEYYPTWWNRGWLLEIPWSIHYAHCSNPNFDSTSNTVVFSKTWVDPNCQTAQQLIYFLLLHKQ
;
A
#
# COMPACT_ATOMS: atom_id res chain seq x y z
N MET A 1 -54.04 -17.66 -20.13
CA MET A 1 -53.59 -16.83 -21.23
C MET A 1 -52.10 -16.69 -21.10
N GLY A 2 -51.31 -17.22 -22.03
CA GLY A 2 -49.85 -17.10 -22.00
C GLY A 2 -49.46 -15.64 -22.32
N ARG A 3 -48.59 -15.06 -21.50
CA ARG A 3 -47.96 -13.77 -21.78
C ARG A 3 -47.08 -13.91 -23.02
N SER A 4 -46.90 -12.82 -23.78
CA SER A 4 -46.09 -12.84 -25.00
C SER A 4 -44.63 -13.25 -24.75
N SER A 5 -43.96 -13.73 -25.79
CA SER A 5 -42.50 -14.07 -25.69
C SER A 5 -41.65 -12.85 -25.32
N GLY A 6 -42.09 -11.65 -25.70
CA GLY A 6 -41.44 -10.39 -25.30
C GLY A 6 -41.49 -10.15 -23.77
N PHE A 7 -42.62 -10.50 -23.13
CA PHE A 7 -42.75 -10.39 -21.69
C PHE A 7 -41.87 -11.41 -20.94
N LEU A 8 -41.73 -12.62 -21.47
CA LEU A 8 -40.80 -13.60 -20.90
C LEU A 8 -39.36 -13.09 -20.97
N LEU A 9 -38.95 -12.54 -22.11
CA LEU A 9 -37.62 -11.98 -22.28
C LEU A 9 -37.37 -10.81 -21.29
N HIS A 10 -38.35 -9.90 -21.14
CA HIS A 10 -38.31 -8.82 -20.15
C HIS A 10 -38.04 -9.40 -18.75
N SER A 11 -38.85 -10.38 -18.30
CA SER A 11 -38.70 -10.93 -16.94
C SER A 11 -37.34 -11.57 -16.69
N ILE A 12 -36.69 -12.14 -17.73
CA ILE A 12 -35.33 -12.68 -17.60
C ILE A 12 -34.30 -11.54 -17.46
N ILE A 13 -34.44 -10.50 -18.27
CA ILE A 13 -33.49 -9.37 -18.23
C ILE A 13 -33.67 -8.59 -16.94
N ASP A 14 -34.88 -8.36 -16.51
CA ASP A 14 -35.20 -7.71 -15.22
C ASP A 14 -34.55 -8.43 -14.05
N ALA A 15 -34.72 -9.74 -13.96
CA ALA A 15 -34.06 -10.54 -12.94
C ALA A 15 -32.52 -10.47 -12.98
N LEU A 16 -31.91 -10.38 -14.18
CA LEU A 16 -30.45 -10.19 -14.33
C LEU A 16 -30.00 -8.80 -13.89
N VAL A 17 -30.82 -7.77 -14.12
CA VAL A 17 -30.50 -6.41 -13.67
C VAL A 17 -30.65 -6.29 -12.16
N ASP A 18 -31.63 -6.94 -11.57
CA ASP A 18 -31.79 -7.05 -10.12
C ASP A 18 -30.56 -7.71 -9.46
N ASP A 19 -30.03 -8.78 -10.05
CA ASP A 19 -28.79 -9.41 -9.57
C ASP A 19 -27.59 -8.45 -9.65
N LEU A 20 -27.49 -7.64 -10.72
CA LEU A 20 -26.45 -6.61 -10.82
C LEU A 20 -26.62 -5.54 -9.74
N PHE A 21 -27.84 -5.17 -9.40
CA PHE A 21 -28.12 -4.22 -8.35
C PHE A 21 -27.70 -4.75 -6.98
N HIS A 22 -27.91 -6.03 -6.69
CA HIS A 22 -27.40 -6.66 -5.48
C HIS A 22 -25.87 -6.62 -5.38
N ILE A 23 -25.17 -6.83 -6.51
CA ILE A 23 -23.71 -6.71 -6.53
C ILE A 23 -23.29 -5.26 -6.28
N LEU A 24 -23.98 -4.29 -6.87
CA LEU A 24 -23.75 -2.87 -6.68
C LEU A 24 -23.88 -2.47 -5.19
N VAL A 25 -24.96 -2.87 -4.54
CA VAL A 25 -25.20 -2.60 -3.10
C VAL A 25 -24.07 -3.13 -2.25
N LYS A 26 -23.55 -4.33 -2.58
CA LYS A 26 -22.38 -4.88 -1.88
C LYS A 26 -21.12 -4.05 -2.10
N ILE A 27 -20.87 -3.57 -3.32
CA ILE A 27 -19.72 -2.70 -3.63
C ILE A 27 -19.82 -1.39 -2.85
N VAL A 28 -21.00 -0.77 -2.81
CA VAL A 28 -21.25 0.46 -2.06
C VAL A 28 -21.07 0.24 -0.55
N GLY A 29 -21.51 -0.93 -0.04
CA GLY A 29 -21.26 -1.32 1.35
C GLY A 29 -19.77 -1.42 1.66
N ASN A 30 -19.02 -2.15 0.84
CA ASN A 30 -17.55 -2.26 1.00
C ASN A 30 -16.84 -0.89 0.88
N LEU A 31 -17.36 0.01 0.05
CA LEU A 31 -16.81 1.37 -0.10
C LEU A 31 -17.02 2.20 1.17
N ARG A 32 -18.15 2.03 1.84
CA ARG A 32 -18.45 2.69 3.12
C ARG A 32 -17.60 2.13 4.27
N ASP A 33 -17.42 0.81 4.32
CA ASP A 33 -16.55 0.17 5.32
C ASP A 33 -15.10 0.65 5.14
N LEU A 34 -14.66 0.82 3.89
CA LEU A 34 -13.34 1.33 3.55
C LEU A 34 -13.16 2.80 3.97
N GLU A 35 -14.21 3.61 3.99
CA GLU A 35 -14.17 5.00 4.43
C GLU A 35 -13.65 5.12 5.87
N ASP A 36 -14.19 4.31 6.78
CA ASP A 36 -13.77 4.28 8.18
C ASP A 36 -12.30 3.88 8.33
N ASP A 37 -11.83 2.96 7.48
CA ASP A 37 -10.45 2.48 7.49
C ASP A 37 -9.46 3.49 6.90
N VAL A 38 -9.85 4.27 5.90
CA VAL A 38 -9.01 5.33 5.28
C VAL A 38 -8.58 6.37 6.30
N PHE A 39 -9.47 6.73 7.21
CA PHE A 39 -9.17 7.70 8.27
C PHE A 39 -8.48 7.08 9.48
N ASN A 40 -8.37 5.75 9.54
CA ASN A 40 -7.63 5.06 10.59
C ASN A 40 -6.15 4.96 10.21
N GLU A 41 -5.32 5.86 10.74
CA GLU A 41 -3.90 6.00 10.41
C GLU A 41 -3.03 4.74 10.61
N GLN A 42 -3.55 3.68 11.21
CA GLN A 42 -2.77 2.47 11.54
C GLN A 42 -2.87 1.38 10.48
N LEU A 43 -3.78 1.48 9.53
CA LEU A 43 -4.04 0.45 8.53
C LEU A 43 -3.39 0.79 7.18
N ALA A 44 -2.80 -0.22 6.55
CA ALA A 44 -2.30 -0.13 5.18
C ALA A 44 -3.39 -0.59 4.21
N ILE A 45 -4.24 0.32 3.78
CA ILE A 45 -5.46 0.04 3.01
C ILE A 45 -5.29 0.11 1.49
N ALA A 46 -4.12 0.52 1.00
CA ALA A 46 -3.85 0.65 -0.44
C ALA A 46 -4.22 -0.61 -1.26
N LYS A 47 -4.09 -1.80 -0.67
CA LYS A 47 -4.49 -3.07 -1.31
C LYS A 47 -6.01 -3.17 -1.45
N GLU A 48 -6.76 -2.81 -0.44
CA GLU A 48 -8.22 -2.87 -0.42
C GLU A 48 -8.82 -1.85 -1.38
N ILE A 49 -8.30 -0.62 -1.39
CA ILE A 49 -8.60 0.40 -2.39
C ILE A 49 -8.41 -0.16 -3.81
N SER A 50 -7.28 -0.82 -4.08
CA SER A 50 -6.98 -1.35 -5.41
C SER A 50 -7.89 -2.50 -5.82
N LEU A 51 -8.30 -3.35 -4.88
CA LEU A 51 -9.24 -4.45 -5.11
C LEU A 51 -10.64 -3.92 -5.44
N LEU A 52 -11.16 -3.02 -4.62
CA LEU A 52 -12.47 -2.42 -4.81
C LEU A 52 -12.56 -1.62 -6.11
N ARG A 53 -11.51 -0.84 -6.44
CA ARG A 53 -11.39 -0.17 -7.73
C ARG A 53 -11.46 -1.13 -8.90
N ARG A 54 -10.83 -2.30 -8.79
CA ARG A 54 -10.88 -3.34 -9.82
C ARG A 54 -12.30 -3.89 -9.97
N GLU A 55 -13.02 -4.15 -8.88
CA GLU A 55 -14.41 -4.64 -8.90
C GLU A 55 -15.33 -3.62 -9.58
N ILE A 56 -15.28 -2.35 -9.21
CA ILE A 56 -16.03 -1.27 -9.83
C ILE A 56 -15.73 -1.21 -11.34
N THR A 57 -14.46 -1.27 -11.73
CA THR A 57 -14.05 -1.22 -13.15
C THR A 57 -14.58 -2.42 -13.93
N LEU A 58 -14.55 -3.62 -13.35
CA LEU A 58 -15.06 -4.83 -13.99
C LEU A 58 -16.59 -4.74 -14.20
N LEU A 59 -17.33 -4.30 -13.18
CA LEU A 59 -18.78 -4.14 -13.28
C LEU A 59 -19.15 -3.10 -14.33
N ARG A 60 -18.48 -1.95 -14.35
CA ARG A 60 -18.66 -0.93 -15.40
C ARG A 60 -18.46 -1.49 -16.80
N ARG A 61 -17.44 -2.32 -17.00
CA ARG A 61 -17.17 -2.94 -18.30
C ARG A 61 -18.31 -3.84 -18.80
N ILE A 62 -19.10 -4.40 -17.87
CA ILE A 62 -20.26 -5.24 -18.18
C ILE A 62 -21.50 -4.36 -18.43
N VAL A 63 -21.75 -3.38 -17.56
CA VAL A 63 -23.00 -2.61 -17.57
C VAL A 63 -23.06 -1.60 -18.74
N PHE A 64 -21.94 -0.98 -19.11
CA PHE A 64 -21.94 -0.03 -20.25
C PHE A 64 -22.39 -0.62 -21.59
N PRO A 65 -21.92 -1.80 -22.03
CA PRO A 65 -22.45 -2.44 -23.23
C PRO A 65 -23.91 -2.85 -23.07
N LEU A 66 -24.34 -3.25 -21.88
CA LEU A 66 -25.73 -3.67 -21.60
C LEU A 66 -26.71 -2.53 -21.87
N LYS A 67 -26.43 -1.31 -21.43
CA LYS A 67 -27.21 -0.12 -21.75
C LYS A 67 -27.48 0.02 -23.26
N ARG A 68 -26.44 -0.15 -24.09
CA ARG A 68 -26.55 -0.04 -25.54
C ARG A 68 -27.37 -1.18 -26.14
N ILE A 69 -27.19 -2.40 -25.61
CA ILE A 69 -27.97 -3.57 -26.04
C ILE A 69 -29.44 -3.36 -25.71
N MET A 70 -29.78 -2.83 -24.54
CA MET A 70 -31.15 -2.57 -24.13
C MET A 70 -31.83 -1.53 -25.06
N ALA A 71 -31.15 -0.42 -25.35
CA ALA A 71 -31.68 0.57 -26.27
C ALA A 71 -31.98 -0.02 -27.67
N TYR A 72 -31.14 -0.95 -28.15
CA TYR A 72 -31.37 -1.63 -29.41
C TYR A 72 -32.53 -2.64 -29.30
N LEU A 73 -32.61 -3.38 -28.22
CA LEU A 73 -33.64 -4.40 -27.97
C LEU A 73 -35.02 -3.78 -27.85
N THR A 74 -35.17 -2.67 -27.15
CA THR A 74 -36.45 -1.92 -27.05
C THR A 74 -36.99 -1.56 -28.44
N ASN A 75 -36.11 -1.09 -29.33
CA ASN A 75 -36.53 -0.75 -30.71
C ASN A 75 -36.99 -1.97 -31.53
N ILE A 76 -36.38 -3.15 -31.32
CA ILE A 76 -36.81 -4.38 -32.03
C ILE A 76 -38.14 -4.85 -31.50
N ILE A 77 -38.32 -4.87 -30.19
CA ILE A 77 -39.54 -5.37 -29.54
C ILE A 77 -40.73 -4.49 -29.89
N GLN A 78 -40.56 -3.18 -29.90
CA GLN A 78 -41.60 -2.25 -30.33
C GLN A 78 -42.11 -2.52 -31.77
N LYS A 79 -41.22 -3.01 -32.66
CA LYS A 79 -41.57 -3.34 -34.04
C LYS A 79 -42.17 -4.73 -34.21
N SER A 80 -41.85 -5.66 -33.30
CA SER A 80 -42.14 -7.10 -33.46
C SER A 80 -43.21 -7.61 -32.52
N SER A 81 -43.56 -6.87 -31.47
CA SER A 81 -44.58 -7.25 -30.48
C SER A 81 -45.92 -6.63 -30.85
N GLU A 82 -46.98 -7.41 -30.72
CA GLU A 82 -48.38 -6.92 -30.83
C GLU A 82 -48.81 -6.17 -29.56
N GLU A 83 -48.13 -6.44 -28.43
CA GLU A 83 -48.35 -5.78 -27.16
C GLU A 83 -47.37 -4.62 -26.98
N ASP A 84 -47.83 -3.52 -26.43
CA ASP A 84 -46.95 -2.40 -26.07
C ASP A 84 -46.17 -2.72 -24.79
N LEU A 85 -44.95 -3.22 -24.95
CA LEU A 85 -44.03 -3.55 -23.89
C LEU A 85 -42.98 -2.43 -23.65
N THR A 86 -43.10 -1.31 -24.31
CA THR A 86 -42.12 -0.22 -24.27
C THR A 86 -41.85 0.24 -22.84
N LEU A 87 -42.92 0.42 -22.06
CA LEU A 87 -42.80 0.87 -20.65
C LEU A 87 -41.95 -0.08 -19.80
N TYR A 88 -42.11 -1.38 -19.98
CA TYR A 88 -41.37 -2.39 -19.22
C TYR A 88 -39.86 -2.40 -19.54
N TYR A 89 -39.54 -2.22 -20.83
CA TYR A 89 -38.12 -2.16 -21.25
C TYR A 89 -37.45 -0.83 -20.94
N ASP A 90 -38.23 0.27 -20.92
CA ASP A 90 -37.74 1.58 -20.46
C ASP A 90 -37.45 1.55 -18.98
N ASP A 91 -38.25 0.90 -18.15
CA ASP A 91 -38.00 0.70 -16.71
C ASP A 91 -36.67 -0.03 -16.45
N VAL A 92 -36.44 -1.16 -17.14
CA VAL A 92 -35.16 -1.88 -17.06
C VAL A 92 -33.98 -1.02 -17.50
N ARG A 93 -34.17 -0.18 -18.52
CA ARG A 93 -33.13 0.74 -18.99
C ARG A 93 -32.81 1.79 -17.92
N ASP A 94 -33.82 2.32 -17.24
CA ASP A 94 -33.68 3.32 -16.21
C ASP A 94 -32.94 2.72 -15.00
N HIS A 95 -33.21 1.47 -14.62
CA HIS A 95 -32.44 0.73 -13.60
C HIS A 95 -30.96 0.55 -14.01
N ILE A 96 -30.67 0.28 -15.30
CA ILE A 96 -29.28 0.18 -15.78
C ILE A 96 -28.60 1.55 -15.73
N ASP A 97 -29.31 2.62 -16.02
CA ASP A 97 -28.77 3.98 -15.93
C ASP A 97 -28.46 4.37 -14.49
N GLU A 98 -29.31 4.01 -13.54
CA GLU A 98 -29.06 4.18 -12.11
C GLU A 98 -27.79 3.42 -11.67
N ILE A 99 -27.64 2.14 -12.10
CA ILE A 99 -26.42 1.37 -11.80
C ILE A 99 -25.17 2.07 -12.36
N ILE A 100 -25.23 2.62 -13.56
CA ILE A 100 -24.09 3.33 -14.18
C ILE A 100 -23.74 4.59 -13.40
N GLU A 101 -24.72 5.34 -12.94
CA GLU A 101 -24.55 6.56 -12.16
C GLU A 101 -23.86 6.24 -10.83
N VAL A 102 -24.40 5.31 -10.04
CA VAL A 102 -23.84 4.89 -8.76
C VAL A 102 -22.43 4.30 -8.90
N LEU A 103 -22.16 3.55 -9.98
CA LEU A 103 -20.81 3.08 -10.30
C LEU A 103 -19.86 4.24 -10.63
N GLY A 104 -20.36 5.31 -11.24
CA GLY A 104 -19.60 6.54 -11.51
C GLY A 104 -19.20 7.22 -10.22
N GLU A 105 -20.14 7.45 -9.33
CA GLU A 105 -19.92 8.03 -8.00
C GLU A 105 -18.97 7.17 -7.15
N SER A 106 -19.17 5.84 -7.15
CA SER A 106 -18.29 4.91 -6.45
C SER A 106 -16.85 4.95 -6.95
N GLN A 107 -16.68 5.15 -8.27
CA GLN A 107 -15.33 5.29 -8.84
C GLN A 107 -14.67 6.60 -8.44
N GLU A 108 -15.39 7.69 -8.41
CA GLU A 108 -14.88 8.99 -7.97
C GLU A 108 -14.49 8.93 -6.49
N THR A 109 -15.34 8.34 -5.66
CA THR A 109 -15.08 8.16 -4.22
C THR A 109 -13.82 7.34 -3.96
N ILE A 110 -13.61 6.23 -4.68
CA ILE A 110 -12.42 5.41 -4.50
C ILE A 110 -11.13 6.12 -4.93
N GLU A 111 -11.19 7.03 -5.92
CA GLU A 111 -10.03 7.86 -6.28
C GLU A 111 -9.72 8.88 -5.17
N ILE A 112 -10.74 9.47 -4.54
CA ILE A 112 -10.57 10.36 -3.39
C ILE A 112 -9.92 9.60 -2.22
N TYR A 113 -10.37 8.38 -1.93
CA TYR A 113 -9.78 7.58 -0.85
C TYR A 113 -8.32 7.23 -1.12
N LYS A 114 -7.98 6.89 -2.36
CA LYS A 114 -6.59 6.65 -2.77
C LYS A 114 -5.71 7.89 -2.56
N ASP A 115 -6.21 9.06 -2.94
CA ASP A 115 -5.46 10.30 -2.81
C ASP A 115 -5.32 10.71 -1.33
N THR A 116 -6.34 10.46 -0.52
CA THR A 116 -6.33 10.68 0.94
C THR A 116 -5.30 9.77 1.63
N ASP A 117 -5.29 8.46 1.32
CA ASP A 117 -4.30 7.51 1.85
C ASP A 117 -2.86 7.95 1.50
N PHE A 118 -2.63 8.39 0.26
CA PHE A 118 -1.34 8.92 -0.15
C PHE A 118 -0.95 10.20 0.62
N MET A 119 -1.88 11.13 0.83
CA MET A 119 -1.63 12.35 1.59
C MET A 119 -1.29 12.06 3.05
N LEU A 120 -2.04 11.18 3.70
CA LEU A 120 -1.78 10.77 5.09
C LEU A 120 -0.43 10.06 5.24
N SER A 121 -0.09 9.19 4.31
CA SER A 121 1.23 8.51 4.27
C SER A 121 2.38 9.51 4.10
N THR A 122 2.20 10.51 3.24
CA THR A 122 3.18 11.58 3.01
C THR A 122 3.33 12.45 4.26
N GLU A 123 2.24 12.78 4.93
CA GLU A 123 2.27 13.55 6.18
C GLU A 123 3.05 12.82 7.29
N LYS A 124 2.83 11.52 7.45
CA LYS A 124 3.61 10.68 8.38
C LYS A 124 5.10 10.74 8.08
N THR A 125 5.46 10.57 6.81
CA THR A 125 6.86 10.64 6.37
C THR A 125 7.46 12.01 6.66
N ASN A 126 6.74 13.09 6.37
CA ASN A 126 7.20 14.45 6.64
C ASN A 126 7.39 14.73 8.14
N LYS A 127 6.50 14.20 9.01
CA LYS A 127 6.65 14.29 10.47
C LYS A 127 7.93 13.59 10.94
N ILE A 128 8.22 12.39 10.42
CA ILE A 128 9.43 11.66 10.75
C ILE A 128 10.68 12.42 10.28
N LEU A 129 10.67 12.94 9.05
CA LEU A 129 11.77 13.75 8.51
C LEU A 129 12.01 15.02 9.33
N ALA A 130 10.95 15.71 9.75
CA ALA A 130 11.05 16.89 10.61
C ALA A 130 11.73 16.57 11.94
N VAL A 131 11.31 15.50 12.63
CA VAL A 131 11.93 15.06 13.89
C VAL A 131 13.40 14.71 13.67
N LEU A 132 13.71 13.96 12.60
CA LEU A 132 15.08 13.59 12.27
C LEU A 132 15.95 14.82 12.01
N THR A 133 15.43 15.80 11.27
CA THR A 133 16.12 17.06 10.96
C THR A 133 16.42 17.85 12.24
N ILE A 134 15.47 17.93 13.20
CA ILE A 134 15.68 18.59 14.49
C ILE A 134 16.82 17.89 15.26
N ILE A 135 16.81 16.56 15.32
CA ILE A 135 17.86 15.81 16.03
C ILE A 135 19.24 16.09 15.41
N PHE A 136 19.35 16.05 14.07
CA PHE A 136 20.62 16.35 13.38
C PHE A 136 21.08 17.78 13.59
N THR A 137 20.15 18.75 13.48
CA THR A 137 20.47 20.18 13.65
C THR A 137 21.01 20.49 15.04
N LEU A 138 20.50 19.80 16.07
CA LEU A 138 20.98 19.96 17.44
C LEU A 138 22.28 19.17 17.68
N SER A 139 22.47 18.02 17.03
CA SER A 139 23.66 17.17 17.21
C SER A 139 24.92 17.76 16.61
N ILE A 140 24.82 18.46 15.44
CA ILE A 140 25.98 19.03 14.75
C ILE A 140 26.74 20.04 15.60
N PRO A 141 26.12 21.08 16.21
CA PRO A 141 26.87 22.03 17.04
C PRO A 141 27.48 21.38 18.28
N VAL A 142 26.79 20.41 18.89
CA VAL A 142 27.33 19.66 20.03
C VAL A 142 28.56 18.86 19.63
N ALA A 143 28.52 18.18 18.48
CA ALA A 143 29.66 17.43 17.95
C ALA A 143 30.85 18.35 17.60
N LEU A 144 30.60 19.55 17.04
CA LEU A 144 31.65 20.53 16.74
C LEU A 144 32.30 21.05 18.01
N VAL A 145 31.51 21.41 19.02
CA VAL A 145 32.07 21.84 20.32
C VAL A 145 32.88 20.72 20.98
N GLY A 146 32.39 19.50 20.92
CA GLY A 146 33.12 18.33 21.43
C GLY A 146 34.44 18.08 20.70
N ALA A 147 34.45 18.22 19.37
CA ALA A 147 35.67 18.07 18.55
C ALA A 147 36.70 19.17 18.85
N LEU A 148 36.25 20.45 18.94
CA LEU A 148 37.12 21.56 19.30
C LEU A 148 37.64 21.43 20.72
N TRP A 149 36.81 20.99 21.64
CA TRP A 149 37.22 20.73 23.03
C TRP A 149 38.29 19.66 23.09
N TYR A 150 38.13 18.56 22.34
CA TYR A 150 39.12 17.47 22.26
C TYR A 150 40.47 17.95 21.69
N GLU A 151 40.45 18.83 20.65
CA GLU A 151 41.67 19.39 20.06
C GLU A 151 42.36 20.40 20.97
N TYR A 152 41.58 21.23 21.72
CA TYR A 152 42.12 22.32 22.54
C TYR A 152 42.68 21.83 23.89
N TYR A 153 42.09 20.78 24.47
CA TYR A 153 42.55 20.26 25.74
C TYR A 153 43.73 19.28 25.55
N PRO A 154 44.97 19.68 25.99
CA PRO A 154 46.16 18.85 25.78
C PRO A 154 46.04 17.50 26.49
N THR A 155 46.54 16.52 25.84
CA THR A 155 46.66 15.08 26.02
C THR A 155 47.02 14.53 27.43
N TRP A 156 47.05 15.35 28.50
CA TRP A 156 47.35 14.84 29.85
C TRP A 156 46.20 14.01 30.44
N TRP A 157 44.93 14.33 30.07
CA TRP A 157 43.77 13.53 30.46
C TRP A 157 43.70 12.21 29.72
N ASN A 158 44.26 12.14 28.54
CA ASN A 158 44.17 10.99 27.63
C ASN A 158 45.21 9.90 27.96
N ARG A 159 46.15 10.14 28.89
CA ARG A 159 47.15 9.14 29.26
C ARG A 159 46.75 8.18 30.39
N GLY A 160 45.60 8.34 31.00
CA GLY A 160 45.30 7.61 32.21
C GLY A 160 44.14 6.62 32.20
N TRP A 161 43.12 6.82 31.38
CA TRP A 161 41.87 6.09 31.65
C TRP A 161 41.08 5.56 30.47
N LEU A 162 41.36 5.89 29.22
CA LEU A 162 40.51 5.48 28.09
C LEU A 162 41.18 4.60 27.03
N LEU A 163 42.43 4.24 27.14
CA LEU A 163 43.17 3.45 26.15
C LEU A 163 43.78 2.14 26.63
N GLU A 164 43.36 1.65 27.77
CA GLU A 164 43.59 0.24 28.11
C GLU A 164 42.31 -0.53 28.27
N ILE A 165 41.41 -0.40 27.33
CA ILE A 165 40.58 -1.55 26.95
C ILE A 165 41.42 -2.28 25.90
N PRO A 166 42.15 -3.34 26.34
CA PRO A 166 42.96 -4.06 25.38
C PRO A 166 42.04 -4.61 24.32
N TRP A 167 42.34 -4.34 23.08
CA TRP A 167 41.66 -4.90 21.91
C TRP A 167 41.56 -6.42 21.98
N SER A 168 42.38 -7.04 22.84
CA SER A 168 42.34 -8.47 23.18
C SER A 168 41.02 -8.94 23.81
N ILE A 169 40.23 -8.09 24.48
CA ILE A 169 38.94 -8.50 25.08
C ILE A 169 37.83 -8.59 24.02
N HIS A 170 37.89 -7.79 22.97
CA HIS A 170 36.93 -7.93 21.87
C HIS A 170 37.22 -9.11 20.94
N TYR A 171 38.50 -9.55 20.88
CA TYR A 171 38.87 -10.74 20.09
C TYR A 171 38.69 -12.05 20.85
N ALA A 172 38.70 -12.04 22.17
CA ALA A 172 38.60 -13.26 22.98
C ALA A 172 37.18 -13.89 22.99
N HIS A 173 36.14 -13.16 22.56
CA HIS A 173 34.77 -13.69 22.55
C HIS A 173 34.33 -14.27 21.19
N CYS A 174 35.16 -14.11 20.17
CA CYS A 174 34.93 -14.69 18.83
C CYS A 174 36.03 -15.67 18.39
N SER A 175 36.95 -16.08 19.26
CA SER A 175 37.99 -17.00 18.86
C SER A 175 37.51 -18.45 18.96
N ASN A 176 37.34 -19.05 17.83
CA ASN A 176 37.20 -20.48 17.60
C ASN A 176 38.41 -21.23 18.27
N PRO A 177 38.18 -22.27 19.06
CA PRO A 177 39.25 -22.98 19.79
C PRO A 177 40.23 -23.77 18.91
N ASN A 178 40.17 -23.66 17.58
CA ASN A 178 41.07 -24.35 16.63
C ASN A 178 41.91 -23.36 15.80
N PHE A 179 42.48 -22.34 16.43
CA PHE A 179 43.42 -21.46 15.74
C PHE A 179 44.88 -22.01 15.92
N ASP A 180 45.38 -22.61 14.84
CA ASP A 180 46.77 -23.08 14.79
C ASP A 180 47.70 -21.93 14.36
N SER A 181 48.65 -21.60 15.20
CA SER A 181 49.47 -20.38 15.20
C SER A 181 50.66 -20.40 14.22
N THR A 182 50.68 -21.24 13.20
CA THR A 182 51.87 -21.45 12.34
C THR A 182 51.75 -21.09 10.87
N SER A 183 50.70 -20.45 10.42
CA SER A 183 50.65 -20.04 9.02
C SER A 183 50.08 -18.62 8.82
N ASN A 184 50.93 -17.75 8.27
CA ASN A 184 50.71 -16.34 7.96
C ASN A 184 49.78 -16.14 6.74
N THR A 185 48.72 -16.95 6.59
CA THR A 185 47.75 -16.79 5.53
C THR A 185 46.34 -16.86 6.09
N VAL A 186 45.66 -15.70 6.06
CA VAL A 186 44.25 -15.58 6.44
C VAL A 186 43.40 -16.19 5.34
N VAL A 187 42.99 -17.44 5.50
CA VAL A 187 42.02 -18.10 4.65
C VAL A 187 40.64 -17.85 5.26
N PHE A 188 39.85 -17.00 4.59
CA PHE A 188 38.44 -16.80 4.92
C PHE A 188 37.63 -18.03 4.51
N SER A 189 37.40 -18.98 5.42
CA SER A 189 36.42 -20.03 5.18
C SER A 189 35.03 -19.57 5.60
N LYS A 190 34.12 -19.58 4.66
CA LYS A 190 32.72 -19.22 4.73
C LYS A 190 31.91 -20.28 5.44
N THR A 191 31.98 -20.38 6.78
CA THR A 191 31.07 -21.28 7.49
C THR A 191 30.77 -20.74 8.90
N TRP A 192 29.49 -20.47 9.12
CA TRP A 192 28.83 -20.15 10.39
C TRP A 192 29.21 -18.79 11.02
N VAL A 193 28.51 -17.76 10.54
CA VAL A 193 28.43 -16.47 11.23
C VAL A 193 27.09 -16.44 11.98
N ASP A 194 27.19 -16.31 13.30
CA ASP A 194 26.06 -16.10 14.21
C ASP A 194 25.24 -14.87 13.79
N PRO A 195 23.90 -14.93 13.64
CA PRO A 195 23.07 -13.81 13.17
C PRO A 195 23.22 -12.54 14.00
N ASN A 196 23.66 -12.64 15.25
CA ASN A 196 23.92 -11.47 16.11
C ASN A 196 25.26 -10.76 15.82
N CYS A 197 26.18 -11.39 15.09
CA CYS A 197 27.46 -10.77 14.70
C CYS A 197 27.34 -10.02 13.34
N GLN A 198 26.35 -10.34 12.50
CA GLN A 198 26.14 -9.67 11.21
C GLN A 198 25.69 -8.22 11.35
N THR A 199 24.91 -7.91 12.37
CA THR A 199 24.41 -6.54 12.60
C THR A 199 25.52 -5.59 13.03
N ALA A 200 26.49 -6.05 13.79
CA ALA A 200 27.63 -5.24 14.22
C ALA A 200 28.63 -5.01 13.06
N GLN A 201 28.84 -5.99 12.18
CA GLN A 201 29.70 -5.83 11.00
C GLN A 201 29.09 -4.90 9.94
N GLN A 202 27.80 -4.93 9.73
CA GLN A 202 27.12 -4.00 8.81
C GLN A 202 27.17 -2.55 9.28
N LEU A 203 27.07 -2.31 10.58
CA LEU A 203 27.22 -0.97 11.15
C LEU A 203 28.64 -0.43 11.02
N ILE A 204 29.66 -1.26 11.19
CA ILE A 204 31.08 -0.87 11.05
C ILE A 204 31.41 -0.63 9.57
N TYR A 205 30.89 -1.43 8.64
CA TYR A 205 31.06 -1.21 7.20
C TYR A 205 30.38 0.07 6.73
N PHE A 206 29.19 0.37 7.25
CA PHE A 206 28.47 1.61 6.93
C PHE A 206 29.19 2.86 7.44
N LEU A 207 29.80 2.78 8.61
CA LEU A 207 30.60 3.89 9.19
C LEU A 207 31.97 4.09 8.50
N LEU A 208 32.56 3.03 7.95
CA LEU A 208 33.85 3.10 7.24
C LEU A 208 33.70 3.56 5.77
N LEU A 209 32.57 3.29 5.11
CA LEU A 209 32.29 3.73 3.74
C LEU A 209 31.92 5.22 3.64
N HIS A 210 31.56 5.86 4.75
CA HIS A 210 31.23 7.29 4.77
C HIS A 210 32.43 8.18 5.16
N LYS A 211 33.64 7.64 5.18
CA LYS A 211 34.86 8.35 5.56
C LYS A 211 35.86 8.52 4.40
N GLN A 212 35.36 8.44 3.13
CA GLN A 212 36.14 8.88 1.97
C GLN A 212 35.43 10.03 1.24
#